data_5a2c94e8e042a9feb0563d49dfc8089c
#
_entry.id   5a2c94e8e042a9feb0563d49dfc8089c
#
_cell.length_a   1.000
_cell.length_b   1.000
_cell.length_c   1.000
_cell.angle_alpha   90.00
_cell.angle_beta   90.00
_cell.angle_gamma   90.00
#
_symmetry.space_group_name_H-M   'P 1'
#
loop_
_entity.id
_entity.type
_entity.pdbx_description
1 polymer ?
#
loop_
_entity_poly.entity_id
_entity_poly.type
_entity_poly.pdbx_seq_one_letter_code
_entity_poly.pdbx_strand_id
1 'polypeptide(L)'
;MVNEIIVDVSPGEIRVGILEDKELAEIHIERTNHQGLVGNIYRGKVSSVLPGMQAAFIDIGYEKNAFLYVGDAIPKKEYSDDETEVSSNYEEYNITDILKVGQEITVQVIKEPIGTKGPRVSTHITLPGRNLVLLPNADYIGISRRIENDMERQKLKKIAEKLKPQNMGLIVRTVSEGKEESDFVEDVSFLLKLWAKIKESENKGPVPRCIHKDINLIYRSVRDLFTWDVNKFIINNEKEYLKVLELVEMISPLLKSRVELFQKDYMIFDYYQIETKIERALSRKVWLKCGGYIIIDKTEALTVVDVNTGKFVGESNLEETVLKTNVEATREIAKQLRLRDIGGIVIIDFIDMNNSEHQQLVLDSLKQSLKSDRTKTIVLGMTELGLVEMTRKKIRQELSTVMSCDCPVCDGAGRVYTGETNAMNILREVREHMNCTSAKKFKLEVHPTVAPVIEDNIERLLKDFMESKDKKVKVIAVNDIRPTGYRIKDIDMD
;
A
#
# COMPACT_ATOMS: atom_id res chain seq x y z
N MET A 1 2.64 -27.48 2.58
CA MET A 1 2.69 -26.04 2.91
C MET A 1 1.71 -25.81 4.07
N VAL A 2 2.18 -25.31 5.18
CA VAL A 2 1.33 -25.03 6.34
C VAL A 2 1.03 -23.53 6.34
N ASN A 3 -0.22 -23.16 6.09
CA ASN A 3 -0.67 -21.77 6.02
C ASN A 3 -1.44 -21.41 7.29
N GLU A 4 -1.04 -20.34 7.95
CA GLU A 4 -1.68 -19.86 9.18
C GLU A 4 -2.00 -18.37 9.06
N ILE A 5 -3.17 -17.97 9.53
CA ILE A 5 -3.57 -16.57 9.65
C ILE A 5 -3.52 -16.19 11.12
N ILE A 6 -2.72 -15.20 11.45
CA ILE A 6 -2.51 -14.69 12.80
C ILE A 6 -3.13 -13.30 12.90
N VAL A 7 -4.08 -13.13 13.78
CA VAL A 7 -4.80 -11.87 13.98
C VAL A 7 -4.46 -11.28 15.34
N ASP A 8 -3.88 -10.11 15.34
CA ASP A 8 -3.59 -9.30 16.52
C ASP A 8 -4.58 -8.14 16.60
N VAL A 9 -5.37 -8.13 17.64
CA VAL A 9 -6.34 -7.09 17.96
C VAL A 9 -5.85 -6.33 19.17
N SER A 10 -5.41 -5.10 18.96
CA SER A 10 -4.91 -4.18 19.98
C SER A 10 -5.78 -2.92 20.05
N PRO A 11 -5.78 -2.16 21.15
CA PRO A 11 -6.47 -0.88 21.21
C PRO A 11 -5.99 0.07 20.11
N GLY A 12 -6.88 0.38 19.17
CA GLY A 12 -6.59 1.31 18.08
C GLY A 12 -6.00 0.70 16.82
N GLU A 13 -5.65 -0.61 16.80
CA GLU A 13 -5.04 -1.26 15.64
C GLU A 13 -5.46 -2.73 15.52
N ILE A 14 -5.73 -3.18 14.31
CA ILE A 14 -5.91 -4.59 13.96
C ILE A 14 -4.83 -4.96 12.95
N ARG A 15 -4.09 -6.04 13.21
CA ARG A 15 -3.05 -6.55 12.32
C ARG A 15 -3.33 -8.00 11.97
N VAL A 16 -3.16 -8.35 10.70
CA VAL A 16 -3.35 -9.72 10.21
C VAL A 16 -2.11 -10.15 9.45
N GLY A 17 -1.37 -11.11 10.00
CA GLY A 17 -0.22 -11.75 9.37
C GLY A 17 -0.59 -13.08 8.74
N ILE A 18 -0.14 -13.33 7.51
CA ILE A 18 -0.28 -14.61 6.83
C ILE A 18 1.07 -15.28 6.82
N LEU A 19 1.14 -16.45 7.45
CA LEU A 19 2.33 -17.28 7.49
C LEU A 19 2.19 -18.44 6.50
N GLU A 20 3.20 -18.65 5.66
CA GLU A 20 3.38 -19.80 4.79
C GLU A 20 4.64 -20.55 5.25
N ASP A 21 4.49 -21.81 5.71
CA ASP A 21 5.59 -22.59 6.31
C ASP A 21 6.40 -21.81 7.38
N LYS A 22 5.68 -21.09 8.26
CA LYS A 22 6.20 -20.22 9.32
C LYS A 22 6.90 -18.93 8.84
N GLU A 23 7.00 -18.69 7.53
CA GLU A 23 7.51 -17.44 6.97
C GLU A 23 6.37 -16.43 6.75
N LEU A 24 6.63 -15.16 7.06
CA LEU A 24 5.64 -14.10 6.82
C LEU A 24 5.54 -13.81 5.32
N ALA A 25 4.38 -14.08 4.75
CA ALA A 25 4.09 -13.87 3.33
C ALA A 25 3.35 -12.55 3.08
N GLU A 26 2.40 -12.21 3.97
CA GLU A 26 1.63 -10.96 3.87
C GLU A 26 1.38 -10.39 5.27
N ILE A 27 1.28 -9.07 5.35
CA ILE A 27 0.85 -8.34 6.53
C ILE A 27 -0.19 -7.29 6.15
N HIS A 28 -1.28 -7.22 6.90
CA HIS A 28 -2.34 -6.23 6.73
C HIS A 28 -2.52 -5.49 8.05
N ILE A 29 -2.62 -4.16 7.99
CA ILE A 29 -2.74 -3.29 9.16
C ILE A 29 -3.93 -2.35 8.95
N GLU A 30 -4.81 -2.27 9.94
CA GLU A 30 -5.94 -1.35 9.97
C GLU A 30 -5.96 -0.61 11.31
N ARG A 31 -5.85 0.72 11.27
CA ARG A 31 -5.88 1.57 12.47
C ARG A 31 -7.26 2.18 12.66
N THR A 32 -7.73 2.24 13.90
CA THR A 32 -9.07 2.74 14.25
C THR A 32 -9.27 4.21 13.83
N ASN A 33 -8.21 5.02 13.90
CA ASN A 33 -8.22 6.43 13.48
C ASN A 33 -8.10 6.61 11.96
N HIS A 34 -7.71 5.56 11.23
CA HIS A 34 -7.59 5.51 9.79
C HIS A 34 -8.28 4.26 9.27
N GLN A 35 -9.58 4.08 9.62
CA GLN A 35 -10.38 3.03 8.99
C GLN A 35 -10.35 3.27 7.49
N GLY A 36 -9.92 2.27 6.74
CA GLY A 36 -9.84 2.33 5.29
C GLY A 36 -11.15 2.85 4.70
N LEU A 37 -11.06 3.79 3.78
CA LEU A 37 -12.25 4.33 3.10
C LEU A 37 -12.69 3.43 1.95
N VAL A 38 -11.78 2.63 1.39
CA VAL A 38 -12.06 1.74 0.25
C VAL A 38 -13.15 0.74 0.61
N GLY A 39 -14.15 0.63 -0.30
CA GLY A 39 -15.33 -0.21 -0.10
C GLY A 39 -16.51 0.53 0.54
N ASN A 40 -16.27 1.60 1.31
CA ASN A 40 -17.33 2.38 1.92
C ASN A 40 -18.18 3.08 0.85
N ILE A 41 -19.48 3.15 1.09
CA ILE A 41 -20.45 3.79 0.20
C ILE A 41 -20.98 5.05 0.89
N TYR A 42 -20.94 6.14 0.15
CA TYR A 42 -21.38 7.45 0.63
C TYR A 42 -22.53 8.00 -0.22
N ARG A 43 -23.45 8.68 0.39
CA ARG A 43 -24.33 9.65 -0.26
C ARG A 43 -23.64 10.98 -0.20
N GLY A 44 -23.08 11.42 -1.33
CA GLY A 44 -22.29 12.64 -1.46
C GLY A 44 -22.99 13.70 -2.29
N LYS A 45 -22.39 14.89 -2.36
CA LYS A 45 -22.86 16.03 -3.14
C LYS A 45 -21.76 16.48 -4.10
N VAL A 46 -22.12 16.72 -5.37
CA VAL A 46 -21.18 17.25 -6.37
C VAL A 46 -20.77 18.66 -5.97
N SER A 47 -19.51 18.83 -5.61
CA SER A 47 -18.91 20.11 -5.20
C SER A 47 -18.49 20.95 -6.39
N SER A 48 -17.83 20.33 -7.39
CA SER A 48 -17.43 20.98 -8.65
C SER A 48 -17.32 19.97 -9.79
N VAL A 49 -17.48 20.45 -11.03
CA VAL A 49 -17.32 19.68 -12.25
C VAL A 49 -16.21 20.33 -13.07
N LEU A 50 -15.25 19.52 -13.55
CA LEU A 50 -14.05 19.94 -14.27
C LEU A 50 -14.07 19.37 -15.69
N PRO A 51 -14.64 20.05 -16.68
CA PRO A 51 -14.77 19.52 -18.04
C PRO A 51 -13.42 19.22 -18.69
N GLY A 52 -12.40 20.06 -18.47
CA GLY A 52 -11.05 19.86 -19.04
C GLY A 52 -10.33 18.62 -18.53
N MET A 53 -10.74 18.06 -17.38
CA MET A 53 -10.20 16.82 -16.81
C MET A 53 -11.17 15.66 -16.92
N GLN A 54 -12.35 15.87 -17.50
CA GLN A 54 -13.44 14.89 -17.54
C GLN A 54 -13.71 14.25 -16.18
N ALA A 55 -13.80 15.08 -15.12
CA ALA A 55 -13.91 14.64 -13.74
C ALA A 55 -14.80 15.58 -12.91
N ALA A 56 -15.21 15.11 -11.74
CA ALA A 56 -15.92 15.91 -10.74
C ALA A 56 -15.32 15.68 -9.35
N PHE A 57 -15.44 16.68 -8.49
CA PHE A 57 -15.17 16.53 -7.07
C PHE A 57 -16.49 16.36 -6.29
N ILE A 58 -16.49 15.35 -5.43
CA ILE A 58 -17.65 14.95 -4.64
C ILE A 58 -17.33 15.17 -3.17
N ASP A 59 -18.16 15.95 -2.49
CA ASP A 59 -18.15 16.07 -1.04
C ASP A 59 -18.81 14.80 -0.46
N ILE A 60 -18.05 14.02 0.28
CA ILE A 60 -18.48 12.78 0.97
C ILE A 60 -18.48 12.94 2.49
N GLY A 61 -18.24 14.17 3.01
CA GLY A 61 -18.10 14.45 4.43
C GLY A 61 -16.73 14.04 4.99
N TYR A 62 -15.71 13.93 4.14
CA TYR A 62 -14.32 13.70 4.51
C TYR A 62 -13.50 14.99 4.36
N GLU A 63 -12.31 15.07 5.00
CA GLU A 63 -11.46 16.27 4.98
C GLU A 63 -11.17 16.81 3.58
N LYS A 64 -11.10 15.93 2.58
CA LYS A 64 -10.82 16.25 1.17
C LYS A 64 -11.94 15.71 0.29
N ASN A 65 -12.37 16.52 -0.69
CA ASN A 65 -13.33 16.09 -1.68
C ASN A 65 -12.83 14.88 -2.45
N ALA A 66 -13.71 13.92 -2.72
CA ALA A 66 -13.43 12.73 -3.48
C ALA A 66 -13.39 13.02 -4.98
N PHE A 67 -12.49 12.38 -5.69
CA PHE A 67 -12.31 12.51 -7.15
C PHE A 67 -13.12 11.43 -7.88
N LEU A 68 -14.00 11.86 -8.78
CA LEU A 68 -14.81 11.00 -9.65
C LEU A 68 -14.44 11.27 -11.11
N TYR A 69 -13.88 10.27 -11.79
CA TYR A 69 -13.57 10.34 -13.23
C TYR A 69 -14.80 9.98 -14.07
N VAL A 70 -14.93 10.54 -15.28
CA VAL A 70 -16.08 10.29 -16.17
C VAL A 70 -16.35 8.80 -16.39
N GLY A 71 -15.30 8.00 -16.61
CA GLY A 71 -15.44 6.56 -16.78
C GLY A 71 -15.93 5.81 -15.55
N ASP A 72 -15.79 6.38 -14.35
CA ASP A 72 -16.33 5.82 -13.11
C ASP A 72 -17.75 6.31 -12.81
N ALA A 73 -18.30 7.23 -13.68
CA ALA A 73 -19.64 7.83 -13.53
C ALA A 73 -20.67 7.30 -14.55
N ILE A 74 -20.21 6.71 -15.66
CA ILE A 74 -21.08 6.23 -16.76
C ILE A 74 -21.52 4.79 -16.47
N PRO A 75 -22.80 4.43 -16.70
CA PRO A 75 -23.23 3.04 -16.62
C PRO A 75 -22.41 2.15 -17.57
N LYS A 76 -21.69 1.20 -17.01
CA LYS A 76 -20.92 0.25 -17.82
C LYS A 76 -21.87 -0.70 -18.54
N LYS A 77 -21.84 -0.70 -19.87
CA LYS A 77 -22.58 -1.66 -20.69
C LYS A 77 -21.93 -3.02 -20.71
N GLU A 78 -20.59 -3.08 -20.61
CA GLU A 78 -19.81 -4.30 -20.56
C GLU A 78 -18.67 -4.12 -19.54
N TYR A 79 -18.52 -5.07 -18.63
CA TYR A 79 -17.33 -5.18 -17.80
C TYR A 79 -16.34 -6.06 -18.55
N SER A 80 -15.17 -5.53 -18.91
CA SER A 80 -14.04 -6.39 -19.23
C SER A 80 -13.66 -7.12 -17.93
N ASP A 81 -13.26 -8.38 -18.02
CA ASP A 81 -12.80 -9.20 -16.87
C ASP A 81 -11.60 -8.59 -16.13
N ASP A 82 -11.00 -7.55 -16.67
CA ASP A 82 -10.05 -6.66 -15.98
C ASP A 82 -10.80 -5.46 -15.43
N GLU A 83 -10.89 -5.36 -14.10
CA GLU A 83 -11.40 -4.18 -13.39
C GLU A 83 -10.65 -2.87 -13.75
N THR A 84 -9.62 -2.93 -14.61
CA THR A 84 -8.74 -1.85 -15.01
C THR A 84 -8.81 -1.42 -16.46
N GLU A 85 -9.36 -2.24 -17.37
CA GLU A 85 -9.47 -1.89 -18.79
C GLU A 85 -10.93 -1.88 -19.23
N VAL A 86 -11.53 -0.74 -19.14
CA VAL A 86 -12.79 -0.45 -19.80
C VAL A 86 -12.44 0.01 -21.21
N SER A 87 -12.61 -0.88 -22.16
CA SER A 87 -12.68 -0.51 -23.59
C SER A 87 -14.07 0.09 -23.90
N SER A 88 -14.41 1.18 -23.26
CA SER A 88 -15.51 2.02 -23.68
C SER A 88 -14.91 3.27 -24.31
N ASN A 89 -15.41 3.66 -25.46
CA ASN A 89 -15.14 4.96 -26.07
C ASN A 89 -15.62 6.06 -25.12
N TYR A 90 -14.77 6.42 -24.12
CA TYR A 90 -15.04 7.53 -23.18
C TYR A 90 -15.14 8.87 -23.90
N GLU A 91 -14.66 8.95 -25.15
CA GLU A 91 -14.67 10.15 -25.99
C GLU A 91 -16.08 10.62 -26.35
N GLU A 92 -17.10 9.75 -26.22
CA GLU A 92 -18.50 10.10 -26.51
C GLU A 92 -19.24 10.77 -25.35
N TYR A 93 -18.70 10.77 -24.11
CA TYR A 93 -19.40 11.25 -22.93
C TYR A 93 -18.68 12.44 -22.31
N ASN A 94 -19.43 13.52 -22.07
CA ASN A 94 -18.93 14.66 -21.33
C ASN A 94 -19.41 14.62 -19.87
N ILE A 95 -18.51 14.85 -18.93
CA ILE A 95 -18.85 14.83 -17.49
C ILE A 95 -19.96 15.84 -17.13
N THR A 96 -20.05 16.97 -17.87
CA THR A 96 -21.07 18.00 -17.69
C THR A 96 -22.48 17.55 -18.06
N ASP A 97 -22.59 16.52 -18.92
CA ASP A 97 -23.89 15.96 -19.34
C ASP A 97 -24.41 14.95 -18.30
N ILE A 98 -23.49 14.39 -17.49
CA ILE A 98 -23.79 13.36 -16.49
C ILE A 98 -24.03 13.98 -15.12
N LEU A 99 -23.23 14.98 -14.73
CA LEU A 99 -23.22 15.54 -13.39
C LEU A 99 -23.39 17.07 -13.39
N LYS A 100 -24.17 17.54 -12.40
CA LYS A 100 -24.36 18.98 -12.14
C LYS A 100 -23.90 19.32 -10.72
N VAL A 101 -23.32 20.50 -10.56
CA VAL A 101 -22.94 21.01 -9.24
C VAL A 101 -24.17 21.07 -8.32
N GLY A 102 -24.02 20.60 -7.10
CA GLY A 102 -25.08 20.50 -6.12
C GLY A 102 -25.92 19.20 -6.21
N GLN A 103 -25.74 18.37 -7.23
CA GLN A 103 -26.44 17.09 -7.38
C GLN A 103 -26.01 16.12 -6.28
N GLU A 104 -26.95 15.41 -5.71
CA GLU A 104 -26.69 14.32 -4.78
C GLU A 104 -26.44 13.01 -5.53
N ILE A 105 -25.40 12.28 -5.13
CA ILE A 105 -24.96 11.08 -5.83
C ILE A 105 -24.48 10.03 -4.82
N THR A 106 -24.77 8.76 -5.11
CA THR A 106 -24.24 7.63 -4.33
C THR A 106 -22.97 7.12 -4.98
N VAL A 107 -21.89 7.09 -4.20
CA VAL A 107 -20.55 6.71 -4.68
C VAL A 107 -19.88 5.75 -3.70
N GLN A 108 -19.07 4.85 -4.24
CA GLN A 108 -18.20 3.95 -3.50
C GLN A 108 -16.75 4.39 -3.63
N VAL A 109 -16.01 4.38 -2.53
CA VAL A 109 -14.57 4.65 -2.55
C VAL A 109 -13.83 3.46 -3.13
N ILE A 110 -13.03 3.71 -4.18
CA ILE A 110 -12.24 2.68 -4.89
C ILE A 110 -10.73 2.79 -4.66
N LYS A 111 -10.25 3.96 -4.20
CA LYS A 111 -8.84 4.17 -3.81
C LYS A 111 -8.74 5.11 -2.64
N GLU A 112 -7.81 4.81 -1.73
CA GLU A 112 -7.46 5.66 -0.59
C GLU A 112 -6.92 7.03 -1.02
N PRO A 113 -7.08 8.07 -0.18
CA PRO A 113 -6.38 9.33 -0.38
C PRO A 113 -4.85 9.10 -0.31
N ILE A 114 -4.10 9.78 -1.17
CA ILE A 114 -2.63 9.68 -1.22
C ILE A 114 -2.04 11.09 -1.20
N GLY A 115 -1.23 11.39 -0.20
CA GLY A 115 -0.58 12.69 -0.04
C GLY A 115 -1.60 13.84 0.00
N THR A 116 -1.52 14.77 -0.96
CA THR A 116 -2.44 15.92 -1.07
C THR A 116 -3.75 15.60 -1.78
N LYS A 117 -3.88 14.43 -2.41
CA LYS A 117 -5.05 14.06 -3.22
C LYS A 117 -6.14 13.41 -2.36
N GLY A 118 -7.41 13.76 -2.62
CA GLY A 118 -8.57 13.11 -2.02
C GLY A 118 -8.79 11.66 -2.51
N PRO A 119 -9.71 10.91 -1.89
CA PRO A 119 -10.02 9.54 -2.29
C PRO A 119 -10.64 9.51 -3.70
N ARG A 120 -10.41 8.43 -4.45
CA ARG A 120 -11.10 8.20 -5.73
C ARG A 120 -12.37 7.41 -5.49
N VAL A 121 -13.44 7.83 -6.13
CA VAL A 121 -14.77 7.21 -6.02
C VAL A 121 -15.32 6.79 -7.37
N SER A 122 -16.31 5.89 -7.33
CA SER A 122 -17.05 5.41 -8.51
C SER A 122 -18.55 5.32 -8.18
N THR A 123 -19.40 5.51 -9.17
CA THR A 123 -20.84 5.20 -9.10
C THR A 123 -21.13 3.72 -9.31
N HIS A 124 -20.11 2.97 -9.75
CA HIS A 124 -20.20 1.51 -9.93
C HIS A 124 -20.01 0.83 -8.57
N ILE A 125 -21.14 0.59 -7.90
CA ILE A 125 -21.11 -0.07 -6.61
C ILE A 125 -20.84 -1.56 -6.81
N THR A 126 -19.88 -2.08 -6.06
CA THR A 126 -19.52 -3.49 -6.02
C THR A 126 -19.66 -4.01 -4.59
N LEU A 127 -20.40 -5.09 -4.43
CA LEU A 127 -20.61 -5.73 -3.13
C LEU A 127 -19.95 -7.11 -3.14
N PRO A 128 -18.75 -7.25 -2.56
CA PRO A 128 -18.04 -8.51 -2.57
C PRO A 128 -18.60 -9.48 -1.51
N GLY A 129 -19.10 -10.63 -2.00
CA GLY A 129 -19.36 -11.81 -1.20
C GLY A 129 -18.12 -12.73 -1.16
N ARG A 130 -18.31 -13.98 -0.70
CA ARG A 130 -17.22 -14.96 -0.70
C ARG A 130 -16.98 -15.52 -2.11
N ASN A 131 -18.03 -16.02 -2.74
CA ASN A 131 -17.97 -16.70 -4.04
C ASN A 131 -18.26 -15.75 -5.20
N LEU A 132 -19.05 -14.72 -4.97
CA LEU A 132 -19.54 -13.77 -5.95
C LEU A 132 -19.25 -12.32 -5.57
N VAL A 133 -19.24 -11.44 -6.58
CA VAL A 133 -19.39 -10.00 -6.38
C VAL A 133 -20.70 -9.58 -7.05
N LEU A 134 -21.58 -8.93 -6.28
CA LEU A 134 -22.82 -8.34 -6.81
C LEU A 134 -22.53 -6.96 -7.38
N LEU A 135 -23.03 -6.69 -8.58
CA LEU A 135 -22.96 -5.42 -9.28
C LEU A 135 -24.38 -4.85 -9.43
N PRO A 136 -24.87 -4.06 -8.46
CA PRO A 136 -26.25 -3.60 -8.46
C PRO A 136 -26.63 -2.70 -9.64
N ASN A 137 -25.67 -2.00 -10.23
CA ASN A 137 -25.89 -1.00 -11.27
C ASN A 137 -25.37 -1.46 -12.65
N ALA A 138 -25.18 -2.75 -12.87
CA ALA A 138 -24.69 -3.28 -14.15
C ALA A 138 -25.39 -4.60 -14.45
N ASP A 139 -25.71 -4.84 -15.73
CA ASP A 139 -26.31 -6.11 -16.19
C ASP A 139 -25.23 -6.94 -16.93
N TYR A 140 -24.40 -7.64 -16.15
CA TYR A 140 -23.23 -8.35 -16.65
C TYR A 140 -22.91 -9.61 -15.84
N ILE A 141 -22.35 -10.65 -16.49
CA ILE A 141 -21.80 -11.83 -15.83
C ILE A 141 -20.33 -11.97 -16.19
N GLY A 142 -19.47 -11.87 -15.17
CA GLY A 142 -18.03 -12.09 -15.27
C GLY A 142 -17.61 -13.37 -14.56
N ILE A 143 -16.49 -13.95 -15.00
CA ILE A 143 -15.86 -15.08 -14.33
C ILE A 143 -14.37 -14.74 -14.20
N SER A 144 -13.81 -14.96 -13.01
CA SER A 144 -12.39 -14.72 -12.77
C SER A 144 -11.51 -15.37 -13.84
N ARG A 145 -10.59 -14.59 -14.40
CA ARG A 145 -9.61 -15.07 -15.40
C ARG A 145 -8.65 -16.12 -14.85
N ARG A 146 -8.50 -16.22 -13.53
CA ARG A 146 -7.67 -17.21 -12.86
C ARG A 146 -8.24 -18.62 -12.90
N ILE A 147 -9.51 -18.77 -13.21
CA ILE A 147 -10.12 -20.06 -13.48
C ILE A 147 -9.80 -20.38 -14.93
N GLU A 148 -8.72 -21.15 -15.15
CA GLU A 148 -8.18 -21.43 -16.48
C GLU A 148 -8.94 -22.57 -17.21
N ASN A 149 -9.61 -23.45 -16.45
CA ASN A 149 -10.33 -24.58 -17.01
C ASN A 149 -11.63 -24.13 -17.69
N ASP A 150 -11.69 -24.26 -19.00
CA ASP A 150 -12.84 -23.83 -19.81
C ASP A 150 -14.15 -24.57 -19.47
N MET A 151 -14.09 -25.84 -19.10
CA MET A 151 -15.28 -26.60 -18.69
C MET A 151 -15.84 -26.05 -17.36
N GLU A 152 -14.96 -25.76 -16.42
CA GLU A 152 -15.34 -25.16 -15.13
C GLU A 152 -15.89 -23.75 -15.34
N ARG A 153 -15.26 -22.94 -16.18
CA ARG A 153 -15.77 -21.59 -16.55
C ARG A 153 -17.18 -21.66 -17.11
N GLN A 154 -17.47 -22.60 -18.01
CA GLN A 154 -18.81 -22.77 -18.58
C GLN A 154 -19.84 -23.25 -17.54
N LYS A 155 -19.45 -24.17 -16.65
CA LYS A 155 -20.29 -24.61 -15.52
C LYS A 155 -20.66 -23.42 -14.64
N LEU A 156 -19.66 -22.68 -14.18
CA LEU A 156 -19.85 -21.53 -13.30
C LEU A 156 -20.65 -20.41 -13.97
N LYS A 157 -20.48 -20.20 -15.27
CA LYS A 157 -21.27 -19.23 -16.05
C LYS A 157 -22.75 -19.59 -16.04
N LYS A 158 -23.09 -20.86 -16.28
CA LYS A 158 -24.49 -21.34 -16.25
C LYS A 158 -25.13 -21.17 -14.86
N ILE A 159 -24.36 -21.43 -13.79
CA ILE A 159 -24.84 -21.21 -12.41
C ILE A 159 -25.10 -19.72 -12.18
N ALA A 160 -24.16 -18.84 -12.58
CA ALA A 160 -24.30 -17.41 -12.42
C ALA A 160 -25.48 -16.84 -13.25
N GLU A 161 -25.68 -17.32 -14.49
CA GLU A 161 -26.84 -16.96 -15.34
C GLU A 161 -28.17 -17.30 -14.67
N LYS A 162 -28.27 -18.46 -14.04
CA LYS A 162 -29.48 -18.92 -13.34
C LYS A 162 -29.77 -18.08 -12.08
N LEU A 163 -28.72 -17.66 -11.36
CA LEU A 163 -28.88 -16.97 -10.07
C LEU A 163 -28.85 -15.45 -10.20
N LYS A 164 -28.52 -14.92 -11.38
CA LYS A 164 -28.39 -13.47 -11.62
C LYS A 164 -29.73 -12.77 -11.38
N PRO A 165 -29.79 -11.76 -10.48
CA PRO A 165 -30.97 -10.95 -10.30
C PRO A 165 -31.26 -10.07 -11.54
N GLN A 166 -32.50 -9.68 -11.74
CA GLN A 166 -32.86 -8.80 -12.84
C GLN A 166 -32.15 -7.43 -12.73
N ASN A 167 -31.61 -6.94 -13.83
CA ASN A 167 -30.90 -5.66 -13.94
C ASN A 167 -29.69 -5.51 -13.01
N MET A 168 -29.11 -6.62 -12.55
CA MET A 168 -27.89 -6.64 -11.75
C MET A 168 -26.87 -7.58 -12.39
N GLY A 169 -25.60 -7.37 -12.10
CA GLY A 169 -24.52 -8.24 -12.56
C GLY A 169 -23.94 -9.10 -11.44
N LEU A 170 -23.28 -10.16 -11.85
CA LEU A 170 -22.52 -11.04 -10.96
C LEU A 170 -21.13 -11.30 -11.53
N ILE A 171 -20.11 -11.25 -10.67
CA ILE A 171 -18.76 -11.71 -11.01
C ILE A 171 -18.45 -12.91 -10.13
N VAL A 172 -18.12 -14.03 -10.76
CA VAL A 172 -17.68 -15.26 -10.06
C VAL A 172 -16.20 -15.13 -9.70
N ARG A 173 -15.89 -15.31 -8.41
CA ARG A 173 -14.52 -15.17 -7.88
C ARG A 173 -13.73 -16.47 -8.06
N THR A 174 -12.40 -16.39 -8.01
CA THR A 174 -11.49 -17.54 -8.15
C THR A 174 -11.75 -18.64 -7.10
N VAL A 175 -12.13 -18.25 -5.88
CA VAL A 175 -12.43 -19.19 -4.77
C VAL A 175 -13.65 -20.09 -5.06
N SER A 176 -14.39 -19.80 -6.11
CA SER A 176 -15.59 -20.55 -6.54
C SER A 176 -15.27 -21.74 -7.42
N GLU A 177 -14.01 -21.95 -7.80
CA GLU A 177 -13.61 -23.11 -8.57
C GLU A 177 -13.96 -24.40 -7.81
N GLY A 178 -14.61 -25.35 -8.49
CA GLY A 178 -15.07 -26.61 -7.91
C GLY A 178 -16.32 -26.51 -7.02
N LYS A 179 -16.97 -25.34 -6.91
CA LYS A 179 -18.19 -25.14 -6.11
C LYS A 179 -19.45 -25.53 -6.84
N GLU A 180 -20.51 -25.82 -6.04
CA GLU A 180 -21.82 -26.17 -6.55
C GLU A 180 -22.83 -25.03 -6.40
N GLU A 181 -23.99 -25.14 -7.06
CA GLU A 181 -25.00 -24.08 -7.09
C GLU A 181 -25.46 -23.63 -5.69
N SER A 182 -25.55 -24.55 -4.72
CA SER A 182 -25.93 -24.25 -3.33
C SER A 182 -25.03 -23.21 -2.66
N ASP A 183 -23.72 -23.26 -2.93
CA ASP A 183 -22.74 -22.33 -2.35
C ASP A 183 -22.97 -20.88 -2.83
N PHE A 184 -23.56 -20.71 -4.00
CA PHE A 184 -23.82 -19.39 -4.59
C PHE A 184 -25.17 -18.81 -4.15
N VAL A 185 -26.18 -19.66 -3.90
CA VAL A 185 -27.52 -19.20 -3.50
C VAL A 185 -27.49 -18.40 -2.19
N GLU A 186 -26.73 -18.90 -1.21
CA GLU A 186 -26.59 -18.21 0.08
C GLU A 186 -25.88 -16.86 -0.09
N ASP A 187 -24.81 -16.82 -0.89
CA ASP A 187 -24.02 -15.61 -1.14
C ASP A 187 -24.87 -14.54 -1.85
N VAL A 188 -25.62 -14.92 -2.89
CA VAL A 188 -26.56 -14.02 -3.60
C VAL A 188 -27.62 -13.48 -2.64
N SER A 189 -28.23 -14.35 -1.83
CA SER A 189 -29.27 -13.95 -0.86
C SER A 189 -28.75 -12.94 0.15
N PHE A 190 -27.54 -13.17 0.68
CA PHE A 190 -26.87 -12.23 1.59
C PHE A 190 -26.61 -10.89 0.94
N LEU A 191 -26.04 -10.88 -0.27
CA LEU A 191 -25.69 -9.67 -1.01
C LEU A 191 -26.92 -8.83 -1.39
N LEU A 192 -28.04 -9.48 -1.75
CA LEU A 192 -29.30 -8.80 -2.03
C LEU A 192 -29.89 -8.15 -0.79
N LYS A 193 -29.85 -8.81 0.37
CA LYS A 193 -30.26 -8.21 1.65
C LYS A 193 -29.39 -7.01 2.02
N LEU A 194 -28.07 -7.11 1.80
CA LEU A 194 -27.15 -6.00 2.03
C LEU A 194 -27.47 -4.82 1.13
N TRP A 195 -27.68 -5.07 -0.17
CA TRP A 195 -28.04 -4.03 -1.13
C TRP A 195 -29.37 -3.33 -0.76
N ALA A 196 -30.37 -4.10 -0.36
CA ALA A 196 -31.65 -3.54 0.10
C ALA A 196 -31.47 -2.57 1.29
N LYS A 197 -30.64 -2.93 2.28
CA LYS A 197 -30.30 -2.05 3.41
C LYS A 197 -29.59 -0.76 2.97
N ILE A 198 -28.66 -0.87 2.00
CA ILE A 198 -27.95 0.29 1.44
C ILE A 198 -28.95 1.23 0.75
N LYS A 199 -29.82 0.70 -0.07
CA LYS A 199 -30.89 1.45 -0.75
C LYS A 199 -31.86 2.13 0.23
N GLU A 200 -32.26 1.45 1.29
CA GLU A 200 -33.06 2.06 2.33
C GLU A 200 -32.34 3.21 3.02
N SER A 201 -31.05 3.09 3.26
CA SER A 201 -30.21 4.13 3.87
C SER A 201 -29.96 5.32 2.93
N GLU A 202 -30.01 5.12 1.61
CA GLU A 202 -29.75 6.15 0.60
C GLU A 202 -30.65 7.39 0.75
N ASN A 203 -31.89 7.17 1.16
CA ASN A 203 -32.91 8.22 1.27
C ASN A 203 -33.08 8.78 2.70
N LYS A 204 -32.29 8.31 3.67
CA LYS A 204 -32.45 8.69 5.08
C LYS A 204 -31.35 9.63 5.55
N GLY A 205 -31.69 10.86 5.93
CA GLY A 205 -30.81 11.81 6.60
C GLY A 205 -30.05 12.79 5.69
N PRO A 206 -29.28 13.72 6.26
CA PRO A 206 -28.60 14.78 5.54
C PRO A 206 -27.45 14.26 4.68
N VAL A 207 -27.11 15.01 3.64
CA VAL A 207 -25.97 14.75 2.72
C VAL A 207 -24.93 15.85 2.95
N PRO A 208 -23.61 15.53 3.04
CA PRO A 208 -22.98 14.23 2.81
C PRO A 208 -23.02 13.28 4.02
N ARG A 209 -23.05 11.95 3.78
CA ARG A 209 -22.91 10.93 4.82
C ARG A 209 -22.46 9.57 4.29
N CYS A 210 -21.87 8.76 5.18
CA CYS A 210 -21.61 7.35 4.93
C CYS A 210 -22.92 6.56 5.09
N ILE A 211 -23.32 5.80 4.04
CA ILE A 211 -24.53 4.96 4.05
C ILE A 211 -24.21 3.47 4.25
N HIS A 212 -22.97 3.07 3.94
CA HIS A 212 -22.46 1.73 4.22
C HIS A 212 -20.96 1.78 4.50
N LYS A 213 -20.54 1.18 5.60
CA LYS A 213 -19.14 0.94 5.91
C LYS A 213 -18.79 -0.49 5.49
N ASP A 214 -17.69 -0.64 4.77
CA ASP A 214 -17.16 -1.98 4.45
C ASP A 214 -16.77 -2.71 5.73
N ILE A 215 -16.75 -4.02 5.67
CA ILE A 215 -16.40 -4.89 6.79
C ILE A 215 -14.94 -4.66 7.20
N ASN A 216 -14.65 -4.77 8.51
CA ASN A 216 -13.31 -4.57 9.05
C ASN A 216 -12.33 -5.65 8.55
N LEU A 217 -11.05 -5.42 8.80
CA LEU A 217 -9.96 -6.28 8.34
C LEU A 217 -10.12 -7.75 8.77
N ILE A 218 -10.64 -8.02 9.97
CA ILE A 218 -10.84 -9.39 10.46
C ILE A 218 -11.84 -10.13 9.57
N TYR A 219 -13.00 -9.50 9.32
CA TYR A 219 -14.06 -10.14 8.52
C TYR A 219 -13.67 -10.25 7.04
N ARG A 220 -12.94 -9.24 6.50
CA ARG A 220 -12.34 -9.36 5.16
C ARG A 220 -11.38 -10.53 5.08
N SER A 221 -10.56 -10.73 6.11
CA SER A 221 -9.62 -11.86 6.18
C SER A 221 -10.34 -13.21 6.22
N VAL A 222 -11.44 -13.33 6.96
CA VAL A 222 -12.26 -14.55 6.96
C VAL A 222 -12.88 -14.79 5.60
N ARG A 223 -13.44 -13.76 4.97
CA ARG A 223 -14.11 -13.87 3.68
C ARG A 223 -13.15 -14.20 2.53
N ASP A 224 -11.98 -13.53 2.49
CA ASP A 224 -11.12 -13.53 1.31
C ASP A 224 -9.87 -14.42 1.46
N LEU A 225 -9.39 -14.65 2.70
CA LEU A 225 -8.12 -15.31 2.96
C LEU A 225 -8.26 -16.65 3.65
N PHE A 226 -9.34 -16.86 4.45
CA PHE A 226 -9.54 -18.10 5.17
C PHE A 226 -10.18 -19.16 4.29
N THR A 227 -9.36 -19.80 3.46
CA THR A 227 -9.69 -20.84 2.48
C THR A 227 -9.24 -22.22 2.96
N TRP A 228 -9.55 -23.26 2.20
CA TRP A 228 -9.26 -24.67 2.56
C TRP A 228 -7.77 -24.96 2.73
N ASP A 229 -6.90 -24.22 2.10
CA ASP A 229 -5.45 -24.30 2.21
C ASP A 229 -4.90 -23.68 3.50
N VAL A 230 -5.73 -22.98 4.28
CA VAL A 230 -5.35 -22.42 5.57
C VAL A 230 -5.61 -23.44 6.68
N ASN A 231 -4.56 -23.76 7.43
CA ASN A 231 -4.60 -24.74 8.51
C ASN A 231 -5.19 -24.17 9.80
N LYS A 232 -4.86 -22.91 10.12
CA LYS A 232 -5.29 -22.25 11.37
C LYS A 232 -5.60 -20.79 11.16
N PHE A 233 -6.62 -20.31 11.84
CA PHE A 233 -6.96 -18.90 12.01
C PHE A 233 -6.90 -18.58 13.51
N ILE A 234 -5.90 -17.81 13.94
CA ILE A 234 -5.59 -17.61 15.37
C ILE A 234 -5.78 -16.14 15.70
N ILE A 235 -6.55 -15.85 16.74
CA ILE A 235 -6.88 -14.49 17.16
C ILE A 235 -6.70 -14.34 18.67
N ASN A 236 -6.21 -13.18 19.14
CA ASN A 236 -5.91 -12.89 20.53
C ASN A 236 -7.05 -12.20 21.31
N ASN A 237 -8.17 -11.90 20.67
CA ASN A 237 -9.30 -11.19 21.30
C ASN A 237 -10.54 -12.07 21.36
N GLU A 238 -11.04 -12.33 22.56
CA GLU A 238 -12.18 -13.22 22.79
C GLU A 238 -13.48 -12.74 22.16
N LYS A 239 -13.76 -11.43 22.20
CA LYS A 239 -14.98 -10.87 21.61
C LYS A 239 -14.99 -11.03 20.10
N GLU A 240 -13.88 -10.74 19.44
CA GLU A 240 -13.73 -10.88 18.00
C GLU A 240 -13.68 -12.36 17.59
N TYR A 241 -13.09 -13.25 18.44
CA TYR A 241 -13.10 -14.70 18.23
C TYR A 241 -14.52 -15.26 18.11
N LEU A 242 -15.42 -14.87 19.03
CA LEU A 242 -16.82 -15.31 19.00
C LEU A 242 -17.53 -14.86 17.73
N LYS A 243 -17.33 -13.61 17.32
CA LYS A 243 -17.90 -13.09 16.07
C LYS A 243 -17.34 -13.79 14.83
N VAL A 244 -16.01 -14.09 14.84
CA VAL A 244 -15.38 -14.87 13.75
C VAL A 244 -15.99 -16.26 13.66
N LEU A 245 -16.23 -16.92 14.80
CA LEU A 245 -16.89 -18.23 14.81
C LEU A 245 -18.30 -18.19 14.19
N GLU A 246 -19.10 -17.19 14.55
CA GLU A 246 -20.44 -16.98 13.96
C GLU A 246 -20.35 -16.74 12.44
N LEU A 247 -19.40 -15.91 12.02
CA LEU A 247 -19.21 -15.61 10.60
C LEU A 247 -18.75 -16.84 9.83
N VAL A 248 -17.79 -17.61 10.36
CA VAL A 248 -17.28 -18.83 9.73
C VAL A 248 -18.38 -19.91 9.66
N GLU A 249 -19.23 -19.98 10.68
CA GLU A 249 -20.39 -20.90 10.66
C GLU A 249 -21.37 -20.58 9.53
N MET A 250 -21.59 -19.29 9.24
CA MET A 250 -22.44 -18.86 8.12
C MET A 250 -21.78 -19.06 6.75
N ILE A 251 -20.46 -18.83 6.64
CA ILE A 251 -19.78 -18.78 5.34
C ILE A 251 -19.16 -20.15 4.97
N SER A 252 -18.60 -20.87 5.94
CA SER A 252 -17.87 -22.13 5.75
C SER A 252 -17.82 -22.93 7.04
N PRO A 253 -18.90 -23.61 7.41
CA PRO A 253 -18.99 -24.35 8.68
C PRO A 253 -17.86 -25.34 8.92
N LEU A 254 -17.35 -25.95 7.85
CA LEU A 254 -16.28 -26.95 7.92
C LEU A 254 -14.91 -26.37 8.34
N LEU A 255 -14.73 -25.05 8.23
CA LEU A 255 -13.50 -24.39 8.67
C LEU A 255 -13.55 -23.95 10.16
N LYS A 256 -14.70 -24.09 10.82
CA LYS A 256 -14.91 -23.64 12.21
C LYS A 256 -13.91 -24.26 13.18
N SER A 257 -13.57 -25.54 13.00
CA SER A 257 -12.59 -26.25 13.85
C SER A 257 -11.15 -25.75 13.72
N ARG A 258 -10.86 -24.93 12.73
CA ARG A 258 -9.52 -24.34 12.50
C ARG A 258 -9.37 -22.94 13.09
N VAL A 259 -10.42 -22.37 13.68
CA VAL A 259 -10.37 -21.08 14.38
C VAL A 259 -9.96 -21.33 15.83
N GLU A 260 -8.87 -20.69 16.26
CA GLU A 260 -8.29 -20.86 17.59
C GLU A 260 -8.20 -19.52 18.33
N LEU A 261 -8.54 -19.51 19.62
CA LEU A 261 -8.28 -18.36 20.48
C LEU A 261 -6.87 -18.47 21.09
N PHE A 262 -6.07 -17.45 20.93
CA PHE A 262 -4.74 -17.38 21.53
C PHE A 262 -4.85 -16.98 23.01
N GLN A 263 -4.49 -17.88 23.92
CA GLN A 263 -4.63 -17.72 25.39
C GLN A 263 -3.29 -17.76 26.13
N LYS A 264 -2.19 -17.35 25.49
CA LYS A 264 -0.87 -17.32 26.13
C LYS A 264 -0.53 -15.92 26.62
N ASP A 265 0.32 -15.83 27.66
CA ASP A 265 0.78 -14.57 28.26
C ASP A 265 1.83 -13.81 27.42
N TYR A 266 1.89 -14.06 26.13
CA TYR A 266 2.79 -13.40 25.19
C TYR A 266 1.99 -12.57 24.18
N MET A 267 2.59 -11.50 23.66
CA MET A 267 2.07 -10.85 22.46
C MET A 267 2.02 -11.88 21.32
N ILE A 268 0.88 -11.97 20.63
CA ILE A 268 0.70 -13.01 19.61
C ILE A 268 1.72 -12.89 18.46
N PHE A 269 2.03 -11.68 18.01
CA PHE A 269 3.01 -11.45 16.93
C PHE A 269 4.42 -11.77 17.35
N ASP A 270 4.80 -11.55 18.63
CA ASP A 270 6.10 -11.94 19.16
C ASP A 270 6.22 -13.47 19.24
N TYR A 271 5.15 -14.15 19.71
CA TYR A 271 5.12 -15.60 19.79
C TYR A 271 5.36 -16.28 18.42
N TYR A 272 4.80 -15.72 17.34
CA TYR A 272 4.99 -16.20 15.97
C TYR A 272 6.18 -15.54 15.26
N GLN A 273 6.99 -14.73 15.96
CA GLN A 273 8.15 -13.99 15.44
C GLN A 273 7.78 -13.07 14.23
N ILE A 274 6.55 -12.58 14.20
CA ILE A 274 6.06 -11.72 13.13
C ILE A 274 6.70 -10.33 13.22
N GLU A 275 6.88 -9.76 14.44
CA GLU A 275 7.50 -8.44 14.62
C GLU A 275 8.89 -8.37 14.00
N THR A 276 9.75 -9.35 14.30
CA THR A 276 11.11 -9.41 13.70
C THR A 276 11.08 -9.52 12.16
N LYS A 277 10.07 -10.22 11.62
CA LYS A 277 9.91 -10.35 10.16
C LYS A 277 9.43 -9.05 9.52
N ILE A 278 8.57 -8.29 10.20
CA ILE A 278 8.15 -6.94 9.80
C ILE A 278 9.34 -5.98 9.78
N GLU A 279 10.16 -5.96 10.85
CA GLU A 279 11.37 -5.13 10.90
C GLU A 279 12.32 -5.43 9.73
N ARG A 280 12.52 -6.72 9.43
CA ARG A 280 13.31 -7.13 8.25
C ARG A 280 12.69 -6.70 6.94
N ALA A 281 11.36 -6.73 6.85
CA ALA A 281 10.62 -6.27 5.66
C ALA A 281 10.70 -4.75 5.46
N LEU A 282 10.99 -3.96 6.48
CA LEU A 282 11.24 -2.53 6.37
C LEU A 282 12.69 -2.20 6.02
N SER A 283 13.61 -3.17 6.12
CA SER A 283 15.01 -2.97 5.78
C SER A 283 15.21 -2.82 4.27
N ARG A 284 16.07 -1.87 3.86
CA ARG A 284 16.47 -1.68 2.47
C ARG A 284 17.18 -2.90 1.89
N LYS A 285 17.99 -3.60 2.72
CA LYS A 285 18.82 -4.75 2.34
C LYS A 285 18.20 -6.05 2.82
N VAL A 286 18.07 -7.02 1.94
CA VAL A 286 17.55 -8.37 2.24
C VAL A 286 18.59 -9.41 1.83
N TRP A 287 18.98 -10.24 2.78
CA TRP A 287 19.95 -11.32 2.56
C TRP A 287 19.30 -12.55 1.92
N LEU A 288 20.00 -13.14 0.97
CA LEU A 288 19.67 -14.42 0.35
C LEU A 288 20.32 -15.57 1.14
N LYS A 289 19.76 -16.77 1.04
CA LYS A 289 20.28 -17.96 1.72
C LYS A 289 21.67 -18.37 1.22
N CYS A 290 21.96 -18.13 -0.07
CA CYS A 290 23.28 -18.37 -0.65
C CYS A 290 24.37 -17.43 -0.12
N GLY A 291 24.02 -16.33 0.56
CA GLY A 291 24.96 -15.32 1.05
C GLY A 291 25.04 -14.07 0.17
N GLY A 292 24.31 -14.02 -0.95
CA GLY A 292 24.03 -12.83 -1.71
C GLY A 292 23.01 -11.94 -0.99
N TYR A 293 22.65 -10.83 -1.60
CA TYR A 293 21.60 -9.94 -1.07
C TYR A 293 20.95 -9.15 -2.20
N ILE A 294 19.75 -8.67 -1.92
CA ILE A 294 19.04 -7.69 -2.75
C ILE A 294 18.92 -6.37 -2.01
N ILE A 295 18.93 -5.28 -2.76
CA ILE A 295 18.63 -3.92 -2.28
C ILE A 295 17.33 -3.49 -2.95
N ILE A 296 16.38 -3.00 -2.16
CA ILE A 296 15.09 -2.50 -2.65
C ILE A 296 15.01 -1.02 -2.35
N ASP A 297 15.04 -0.21 -3.40
CA ASP A 297 14.94 1.24 -3.33
C ASP A 297 13.67 1.73 -4.02
N LYS A 298 12.98 2.64 -3.36
CA LYS A 298 11.79 3.29 -3.89
C LYS A 298 12.11 4.71 -4.32
N THR A 299 11.73 5.05 -5.55
CA THR A 299 11.69 6.43 -6.04
C THR A 299 10.23 6.93 -6.04
N GLU A 300 10.00 8.16 -6.46
CA GLU A 300 8.65 8.70 -6.61
C GLU A 300 7.80 7.90 -7.63
N ALA A 301 8.41 7.44 -8.72
CA ALA A 301 7.71 6.84 -9.86
C ALA A 301 7.77 5.31 -9.90
N LEU A 302 8.85 4.69 -9.41
CA LEU A 302 9.12 3.27 -9.56
C LEU A 302 9.93 2.71 -8.40
N THR A 303 9.94 1.37 -8.28
CA THR A 303 10.81 0.64 -7.35
C THR A 303 11.95 0.00 -8.13
N VAL A 304 13.17 0.10 -7.62
CA VAL A 304 14.35 -0.55 -8.18
C VAL A 304 14.82 -1.64 -7.22
N VAL A 305 15.17 -2.80 -7.78
CA VAL A 305 15.75 -3.92 -7.04
C VAL A 305 17.10 -4.25 -7.66
N ASP A 306 18.16 -4.20 -6.86
CA ASP A 306 19.53 -4.50 -7.25
C ASP A 306 19.98 -5.79 -6.59
N VAL A 307 20.55 -6.74 -7.36
CA VAL A 307 20.99 -8.06 -6.91
C VAL A 307 22.50 -8.12 -6.82
N ASN A 308 23.00 -8.60 -5.67
CA ASN A 308 24.44 -8.66 -5.39
C ASN A 308 24.85 -10.05 -4.90
N THR A 309 26.05 -10.53 -5.31
CA THR A 309 26.62 -11.80 -4.84
C THR A 309 27.01 -11.79 -3.36
N GLY A 310 27.29 -10.59 -2.79
CA GLY A 310 27.65 -10.43 -1.39
C GLY A 310 28.88 -11.23 -0.97
N LYS A 311 28.68 -12.16 -0.04
CA LYS A 311 29.73 -13.06 0.46
C LYS A 311 29.79 -14.40 -0.29
N PHE A 312 28.91 -14.61 -1.25
CA PHE A 312 28.86 -15.87 -2.01
C PHE A 312 29.95 -15.91 -3.07
N VAL A 313 30.94 -16.76 -2.88
CA VAL A 313 32.13 -16.86 -3.73
C VAL A 313 31.97 -17.99 -4.77
N GLY A 314 30.95 -18.87 -4.61
CA GLY A 314 30.73 -20.03 -5.46
C GLY A 314 31.72 -21.18 -5.19
N GLU A 315 31.46 -22.37 -5.76
CA GLU A 315 32.27 -23.56 -5.54
C GLU A 315 33.14 -23.92 -6.78
N SER A 316 32.69 -23.60 -8.01
CA SER A 316 33.33 -24.10 -9.22
C SER A 316 33.43 -23.12 -10.39
N ASN A 317 32.40 -22.33 -10.67
CA ASN A 317 32.32 -21.46 -11.85
C ASN A 317 31.56 -20.14 -11.51
N LEU A 318 32.08 -19.03 -12.05
CA LEU A 318 31.47 -17.72 -11.88
C LEU A 318 30.05 -17.68 -12.45
N GLU A 319 29.83 -18.23 -13.64
CA GLU A 319 28.52 -18.23 -14.31
C GLU A 319 27.46 -19.01 -13.51
N GLU A 320 27.80 -20.15 -12.92
CA GLU A 320 26.90 -20.92 -12.07
C GLU A 320 26.59 -20.18 -10.77
N THR A 321 27.58 -19.49 -10.21
CA THR A 321 27.42 -18.68 -9.02
C THR A 321 26.43 -17.54 -9.26
N VAL A 322 26.58 -16.83 -10.39
CA VAL A 322 25.68 -15.77 -10.84
C VAL A 322 24.27 -16.31 -11.05
N LEU A 323 24.13 -17.39 -11.83
CA LEU A 323 22.83 -18.02 -12.09
C LEU A 323 22.12 -18.43 -10.80
N LYS A 324 22.83 -19.10 -9.88
CA LYS A 324 22.27 -19.54 -8.60
C LYS A 324 21.80 -18.35 -7.75
N THR A 325 22.60 -17.27 -7.70
CA THR A 325 22.24 -16.05 -6.97
C THR A 325 21.01 -15.38 -7.57
N ASN A 326 20.99 -15.22 -8.91
CA ASN A 326 19.88 -14.60 -9.62
C ASN A 326 18.57 -15.41 -9.47
N VAL A 327 18.62 -16.73 -9.59
CA VAL A 327 17.46 -17.62 -9.40
C VAL A 327 16.95 -17.58 -7.95
N GLU A 328 17.83 -17.49 -6.96
CA GLU A 328 17.40 -17.32 -5.58
C GLU A 328 16.79 -15.94 -5.35
N ALA A 329 17.39 -14.89 -5.94
CA ALA A 329 16.88 -13.54 -5.89
C ALA A 329 15.45 -13.43 -6.47
N THR A 330 15.11 -14.15 -7.55
CA THR A 330 13.74 -14.12 -8.11
C THR A 330 12.68 -14.53 -7.10
N ARG A 331 12.97 -15.56 -6.29
CA ARG A 331 12.05 -16.05 -5.26
C ARG A 331 11.89 -15.05 -4.12
N GLU A 332 13.03 -14.48 -3.68
CA GLU A 332 13.01 -13.50 -2.61
C GLU A 332 12.36 -12.19 -3.06
N ILE A 333 12.61 -11.73 -4.29
CA ILE A 333 11.95 -10.55 -4.88
C ILE A 333 10.43 -10.74 -4.88
N ALA A 334 9.93 -11.86 -5.40
CA ALA A 334 8.50 -12.15 -5.41
C ALA A 334 7.90 -12.13 -3.99
N LYS A 335 8.59 -12.71 -3.00
CA LYS A 335 8.21 -12.68 -1.58
C LYS A 335 8.17 -11.24 -1.04
N GLN A 336 9.21 -10.44 -1.31
CA GLN A 336 9.31 -9.07 -0.82
C GLN A 336 8.28 -8.13 -1.47
N LEU A 337 8.00 -8.28 -2.76
CA LEU A 337 6.94 -7.53 -3.44
C LEU A 337 5.57 -7.76 -2.79
N ARG A 338 5.28 -9.02 -2.42
CA ARG A 338 4.04 -9.40 -1.76
C ARG A 338 3.99 -8.93 -0.30
N LEU A 339 5.07 -9.15 0.46
CA LEU A 339 5.15 -8.80 1.89
C LEU A 339 5.09 -7.29 2.12
N ARG A 340 5.80 -6.51 1.30
CA ARG A 340 5.84 -5.05 1.38
C ARG A 340 4.67 -4.36 0.67
N ASP A 341 3.85 -5.12 -0.05
CA ASP A 341 2.77 -4.64 -0.94
C ASP A 341 3.27 -3.60 -1.97
N ILE A 342 4.47 -3.84 -2.51
CA ILE A 342 5.06 -2.96 -3.52
C ILE A 342 4.25 -3.07 -4.81
N GLY A 343 3.81 -1.93 -5.35
CA GLY A 343 3.03 -1.87 -6.58
C GLY A 343 3.46 -0.74 -7.50
N GLY A 344 3.11 -0.84 -8.76
CA GLY A 344 3.50 0.07 -9.83
C GLY A 344 4.58 -0.56 -10.71
N ILE A 345 5.47 0.28 -11.24
CA ILE A 345 6.59 -0.14 -12.07
C ILE A 345 7.72 -0.64 -11.15
N VAL A 346 8.26 -1.81 -11.45
CA VAL A 346 9.42 -2.39 -10.75
C VAL A 346 10.48 -2.74 -11.79
N ILE A 347 11.69 -2.26 -11.57
CA ILE A 347 12.87 -2.56 -12.37
C ILE A 347 13.80 -3.43 -11.52
N ILE A 348 14.25 -4.55 -12.06
CA ILE A 348 15.15 -5.46 -11.37
C ILE A 348 16.46 -5.52 -12.14
N ASP A 349 17.54 -5.20 -11.45
CA ASP A 349 18.92 -5.28 -11.93
C ASP A 349 19.53 -6.59 -11.43
N PHE A 350 19.52 -7.60 -12.28
CA PHE A 350 20.15 -8.88 -12.00
C PHE A 350 21.65 -8.81 -12.30
N ILE A 351 22.42 -9.67 -11.62
CA ILE A 351 23.85 -9.79 -11.92
C ILE A 351 24.00 -10.23 -13.38
N ASP A 352 24.89 -9.57 -14.11
CA ASP A 352 25.13 -9.77 -15.55
C ASP A 352 25.30 -11.25 -15.95
N MET A 353 24.58 -11.65 -16.99
CA MET A 353 24.64 -13.01 -17.56
C MET A 353 24.87 -12.93 -19.06
N ASN A 354 25.97 -13.51 -19.54
CA ASN A 354 26.30 -13.56 -20.98
C ASN A 354 25.51 -14.64 -21.73
N ASN A 355 25.04 -15.68 -21.03
CA ASN A 355 24.31 -16.80 -21.62
C ASN A 355 22.81 -16.51 -21.66
N SER A 356 22.21 -16.48 -22.86
CA SER A 356 20.78 -16.25 -23.08
C SER A 356 19.89 -17.33 -22.45
N GLU A 357 20.37 -18.58 -22.32
CA GLU A 357 19.61 -19.62 -21.64
C GLU A 357 19.52 -19.36 -20.14
N HIS A 358 20.58 -18.82 -19.51
CA HIS A 358 20.57 -18.40 -18.12
C HIS A 358 19.62 -17.23 -17.89
N GLN A 359 19.61 -16.25 -18.81
CA GLN A 359 18.66 -15.12 -18.76
C GLN A 359 17.21 -15.62 -18.80
N GLN A 360 16.91 -16.56 -19.70
CA GLN A 360 15.57 -17.14 -19.83
C GLN A 360 15.17 -17.93 -18.57
N LEU A 361 16.09 -18.71 -17.99
CA LEU A 361 15.86 -19.45 -16.74
C LEU A 361 15.50 -18.51 -15.57
N VAL A 362 16.20 -17.36 -15.46
CA VAL A 362 15.90 -16.35 -14.42
C VAL A 362 14.53 -15.73 -14.66
N LEU A 363 14.17 -15.35 -15.89
CA LEU A 363 12.85 -14.83 -16.23
C LEU A 363 11.74 -15.84 -15.91
N ASP A 364 11.92 -17.10 -16.27
CA ASP A 364 10.92 -18.15 -16.01
C ASP A 364 10.79 -18.43 -14.51
N SER A 365 11.91 -18.42 -13.78
CA SER A 365 11.91 -18.53 -12.31
C SER A 365 11.15 -17.37 -11.66
N LEU A 366 11.34 -16.14 -12.13
CA LEU A 366 10.60 -14.96 -11.64
C LEU A 366 9.11 -15.10 -11.91
N LYS A 367 8.72 -15.40 -13.17
CA LYS A 367 7.32 -15.62 -13.55
C LYS A 367 6.68 -16.73 -12.70
N GLN A 368 7.39 -17.84 -12.46
CA GLN A 368 6.90 -18.94 -11.62
C GLN A 368 6.72 -18.51 -10.15
N SER A 369 7.67 -17.74 -9.60
CA SER A 369 7.61 -17.27 -8.21
C SER A 369 6.45 -16.28 -8.00
N LEU A 370 6.12 -15.49 -9.01
CA LEU A 370 5.01 -14.52 -8.97
C LEU A 370 3.62 -15.17 -9.08
N LYS A 371 3.50 -16.44 -9.48
CA LYS A 371 2.20 -17.15 -9.58
C LYS A 371 1.46 -17.25 -8.23
N SER A 372 2.20 -17.27 -7.12
CA SER A 372 1.62 -17.31 -5.78
C SER A 372 1.04 -15.95 -5.33
N ASP A 373 1.39 -14.86 -6.02
CA ASP A 373 0.85 -13.53 -5.73
C ASP A 373 -0.60 -13.42 -6.22
N ARG A 374 -1.50 -13.01 -5.32
CA ARG A 374 -2.91 -12.76 -5.66
C ARG A 374 -3.10 -11.48 -6.46
N THR A 375 -2.12 -10.60 -6.46
CA THR A 375 -2.13 -9.34 -7.20
C THR A 375 -1.69 -9.55 -8.64
N LYS A 376 -2.33 -8.88 -9.59
CA LYS A 376 -1.94 -8.95 -11.00
C LYS A 376 -0.53 -8.39 -11.19
N THR A 377 0.36 -9.23 -11.73
CA THR A 377 1.73 -8.89 -12.10
C THR A 377 1.95 -9.18 -13.58
N ILE A 378 2.70 -8.34 -14.27
CA ILE A 378 3.08 -8.53 -15.68
C ILE A 378 4.60 -8.34 -15.76
N VAL A 379 5.31 -9.38 -16.16
CA VAL A 379 6.75 -9.34 -16.47
C VAL A 379 6.88 -9.10 -17.97
N LEU A 380 7.38 -7.94 -18.36
CA LEU A 380 7.52 -7.53 -19.77
C LEU A 380 8.67 -8.26 -20.43
N GLY A 381 9.80 -8.38 -19.75
CA GLY A 381 10.99 -9.07 -20.23
C GLY A 381 12.27 -8.46 -19.70
N MET A 382 13.38 -8.85 -20.32
CA MET A 382 14.71 -8.30 -20.07
C MET A 382 15.05 -7.31 -21.17
N THR A 383 15.54 -6.12 -20.80
CA THR A 383 15.98 -5.08 -21.72
C THR A 383 17.37 -5.41 -22.30
N GLU A 384 17.80 -4.66 -23.32
CA GLU A 384 19.17 -4.75 -23.86
C GLU A 384 20.26 -4.43 -22.82
N LEU A 385 19.93 -3.71 -21.77
CA LEU A 385 20.83 -3.40 -20.66
C LEU A 385 20.85 -4.46 -19.55
N GLY A 386 20.16 -5.60 -19.74
CA GLY A 386 20.09 -6.67 -18.73
C GLY A 386 19.06 -6.44 -17.60
N LEU A 387 18.31 -5.34 -17.64
CA LEU A 387 17.30 -5.02 -16.62
C LEU A 387 15.99 -5.77 -16.91
N VAL A 388 15.35 -6.30 -15.87
CA VAL A 388 14.02 -6.89 -16.00
C VAL A 388 12.95 -5.87 -15.62
N GLU A 389 12.01 -5.68 -16.53
CA GLU A 389 10.88 -4.77 -16.36
C GLU A 389 9.62 -5.54 -15.98
N MET A 390 8.95 -5.08 -14.93
CA MET A 390 7.66 -5.63 -14.54
C MET A 390 6.72 -4.56 -13.97
N THR A 391 5.43 -4.88 -13.97
CA THR A 391 4.41 -4.08 -13.30
C THR A 391 3.61 -4.93 -12.33
N ARG A 392 3.24 -4.36 -11.19
CA ARG A 392 2.32 -4.96 -10.21
C ARG A 392 1.22 -3.97 -9.86
N LYS A 393 -0.03 -4.42 -9.91
CA LYS A 393 -1.19 -3.56 -9.62
C LYS A 393 -1.08 -3.01 -8.19
N LYS A 394 -1.22 -1.68 -8.01
CA LYS A 394 -1.34 -1.06 -6.67
C LYS A 394 -2.74 -1.31 -6.13
N ILE A 395 -2.86 -2.11 -5.08
CA ILE A 395 -4.16 -2.41 -4.44
C ILE A 395 -4.27 -1.66 -3.11
N ARG A 396 -3.19 -1.58 -2.34
CA ARG A 396 -3.12 -0.97 -1.01
C ARG A 396 -1.93 -0.03 -0.90
N GLN A 397 -1.83 0.63 0.25
CA GLN A 397 -0.62 1.36 0.61
C GLN A 397 0.49 0.37 0.95
N GLU A 398 1.70 0.70 0.56
CA GLU A 398 2.88 -0.11 0.86
C GLU A 398 3.16 -0.12 2.37
N LEU A 399 3.70 -1.23 2.86
CA LEU A 399 4.02 -1.44 4.28
C LEU A 399 4.87 -0.30 4.86
N SER A 400 5.88 0.18 4.12
CA SER A 400 6.73 1.31 4.53
C SER A 400 5.93 2.60 4.72
N THR A 401 4.94 2.87 3.86
CA THR A 401 4.09 4.07 3.97
C THR A 401 3.15 4.01 5.17
N VAL A 402 2.70 2.80 5.55
CA VAL A 402 1.82 2.60 6.71
C VAL A 402 2.58 2.67 8.03
N MET A 403 3.84 2.18 8.06
CA MET A 403 4.61 1.99 9.29
C MET A 403 5.69 3.05 9.54
N SER A 404 6.06 3.85 8.53
CA SER A 404 7.12 4.85 8.65
C SER A 404 6.69 6.19 8.07
N CYS A 405 7.40 7.24 8.45
CA CYS A 405 7.28 8.58 7.88
C CYS A 405 8.64 9.03 7.36
N ASP A 406 8.65 10.12 6.59
CA ASP A 406 9.89 10.72 6.12
C ASP A 406 10.78 11.14 7.29
N CYS A 407 12.08 10.94 7.13
CA CYS A 407 13.03 11.27 8.17
C CYS A 407 13.02 12.78 8.48
N PRO A 408 12.74 13.21 9.73
CA PRO A 408 12.64 14.63 10.07
C PRO A 408 13.99 15.38 10.00
N VAL A 409 15.11 14.66 9.81
CA VAL A 409 16.44 15.26 9.70
C VAL A 409 16.75 15.64 8.26
N CYS A 410 16.40 14.79 7.28
CA CYS A 410 16.70 15.01 5.86
C CYS A 410 15.44 15.21 5.00
N ASP A 411 14.25 15.27 5.61
CA ASP A 411 12.97 15.42 4.93
C ASP A 411 12.80 14.42 3.74
N GLY A 412 13.30 13.17 3.95
CA GLY A 412 13.25 12.10 2.95
C GLY A 412 14.41 12.08 1.95
N ALA A 413 15.29 13.08 1.93
CA ALA A 413 16.39 13.19 0.94
C ALA A 413 17.48 12.10 1.10
N GLY A 414 17.54 11.40 2.24
CA GLY A 414 18.53 10.36 2.53
C GLY A 414 19.96 10.89 2.75
N ARG A 415 20.19 12.18 2.57
CA ARG A 415 21.49 12.86 2.77
C ARG A 415 21.28 14.19 3.45
N VAL A 416 22.29 14.61 4.21
CA VAL A 416 22.41 15.94 4.83
C VAL A 416 23.74 16.56 4.45
N TYR A 417 23.87 17.86 4.55
CA TYR A 417 25.15 18.52 4.38
C TYR A 417 26.18 17.96 5.35
N THR A 418 27.44 17.88 4.91
CA THR A 418 28.55 17.58 5.82
C THR A 418 28.66 18.68 6.89
N GLY A 419 29.20 18.32 8.06
CA GLY A 419 29.34 19.27 9.15
C GLY A 419 30.10 20.56 8.71
N GLU A 420 31.11 20.43 7.88
CA GLU A 420 31.87 21.57 7.31
C GLU A 420 30.99 22.44 6.39
N THR A 421 30.29 21.82 5.42
CA THR A 421 29.39 22.56 4.50
C THR A 421 28.32 23.30 5.27
N ASN A 422 27.72 22.62 6.25
CA ASN A 422 26.66 23.19 7.09
C ASN A 422 27.19 24.36 7.94
N ALA A 423 28.39 24.21 8.58
CA ALA A 423 29.01 25.27 9.32
C ALA A 423 29.29 26.49 8.45
N MET A 424 29.81 26.30 7.23
CA MET A 424 30.06 27.40 6.30
C MET A 424 28.79 28.13 5.87
N ASN A 425 27.69 27.40 5.65
CA ASN A 425 26.40 28.00 5.34
C ASN A 425 25.90 28.84 6.54
N ILE A 426 25.92 28.26 7.74
CA ILE A 426 25.53 28.98 8.97
C ILE A 426 26.37 30.25 9.16
N LEU A 427 27.69 30.20 8.99
CA LEU A 427 28.56 31.37 9.13
C LEU A 427 28.27 32.48 8.11
N ARG A 428 27.87 32.12 6.87
CA ARG A 428 27.43 33.10 5.87
C ARG A 428 26.15 33.81 6.31
N GLU A 429 25.17 33.05 6.80
CA GLU A 429 23.91 33.61 7.27
C GLU A 429 24.07 34.41 8.57
N VAL A 430 24.97 34.00 9.48
CA VAL A 430 25.36 34.78 10.65
C VAL A 430 25.94 36.11 10.23
N ARG A 431 26.82 36.12 9.23
CA ARG A 431 27.39 37.37 8.68
C ARG A 431 26.35 38.29 8.07
N GLU A 432 25.40 37.72 7.33
CA GLU A 432 24.29 38.47 6.74
C GLU A 432 23.38 39.05 7.83
N HIS A 433 22.99 38.24 8.81
CA HIS A 433 22.21 38.71 9.95
C HIS A 433 22.89 39.86 10.70
N MET A 434 24.19 39.71 10.97
CA MET A 434 24.96 40.79 11.61
C MET A 434 25.01 42.08 10.78
N ASN A 435 24.92 42.03 9.45
CA ASN A 435 24.81 43.21 8.61
C ASN A 435 23.44 43.92 8.72
N CYS A 436 22.38 43.14 8.92
CA CYS A 436 21.01 43.65 8.89
C CYS A 436 20.52 44.20 10.24
N THR A 437 21.23 43.95 11.34
CA THR A 437 20.81 44.36 12.68
C THR A 437 21.79 45.32 13.34
N SER A 438 21.32 46.20 14.24
CA SER A 438 22.11 47.08 15.07
C SER A 438 22.66 46.41 16.34
N ALA A 439 22.20 45.20 16.66
CA ALA A 439 22.65 44.45 17.84
C ALA A 439 24.17 44.19 17.78
N LYS A 440 24.82 44.23 18.95
CA LYS A 440 26.27 44.00 19.08
C LYS A 440 26.62 42.58 19.59
N LYS A 441 25.69 41.91 20.21
CA LYS A 441 25.90 40.56 20.78
C LYS A 441 24.86 39.58 20.22
N PHE A 442 25.33 38.42 19.83
CA PHE A 442 24.49 37.36 19.23
C PHE A 442 24.72 36.03 19.92
N LYS A 443 23.64 35.27 20.07
CA LYS A 443 23.65 33.89 20.51
C LYS A 443 23.35 33.01 19.29
N LEU A 444 24.31 32.19 18.90
CA LEU A 444 24.12 31.20 17.84
C LEU A 444 23.92 29.82 18.47
N GLU A 445 22.71 29.35 18.43
CA GLU A 445 22.35 27.99 18.89
C GLU A 445 22.43 27.01 17.72
N VAL A 446 23.22 25.94 17.85
CA VAL A 446 23.47 24.93 16.84
C VAL A 446 23.50 23.54 17.44
N HIS A 447 23.35 22.52 16.60
CA HIS A 447 23.46 21.13 17.07
C HIS A 447 24.91 20.82 17.56
N PRO A 448 25.11 19.99 18.61
CA PRO A 448 26.42 19.66 19.15
C PRO A 448 27.44 19.12 18.14
N THR A 449 26.98 18.42 17.11
CA THR A 449 27.86 17.88 16.04
C THR A 449 28.48 18.97 15.15
N VAL A 450 27.88 20.16 15.09
CA VAL A 450 28.32 21.26 14.23
C VAL A 450 29.02 22.34 15.04
N ALA A 451 28.75 22.46 16.33
CA ALA A 451 29.29 23.48 17.20
C ALA A 451 30.83 23.56 17.17
N PRO A 452 31.62 22.47 17.30
CA PRO A 452 33.09 22.55 17.27
C PRO A 452 33.60 23.08 15.93
N VAL A 453 32.96 22.66 14.80
CA VAL A 453 33.38 23.12 13.47
C VAL A 453 33.13 24.63 13.28
N ILE A 454 32.04 25.14 13.86
CA ILE A 454 31.71 26.56 13.84
C ILE A 454 32.70 27.33 14.72
N GLU A 455 32.99 26.88 15.94
CA GLU A 455 33.93 27.52 16.87
C GLU A 455 35.31 27.65 16.25
N ASP A 456 35.83 26.60 15.61
CA ASP A 456 37.14 26.63 14.93
C ASP A 456 37.17 27.60 13.72
N ASN A 457 36.06 27.80 13.06
CA ASN A 457 35.99 28.60 11.84
C ASN A 457 35.50 30.03 12.06
N ILE A 458 34.77 30.31 13.16
CA ILE A 458 34.20 31.63 13.41
C ILE A 458 35.31 32.69 13.59
N GLU A 459 36.38 32.39 14.35
CA GLU A 459 37.51 33.26 14.53
C GLU A 459 38.29 33.46 13.22
N ARG A 460 38.45 32.38 12.46
CA ARG A 460 39.21 32.42 11.20
C ARG A 460 38.49 33.19 10.09
N LEU A 461 37.17 33.10 9.98
CA LEU A 461 36.39 33.61 8.84
C LEU A 461 35.64 34.91 9.14
N LEU A 462 35.29 35.16 10.38
CA LEU A 462 34.46 36.30 10.77
C LEU A 462 35.17 37.28 11.71
N LYS A 463 36.44 37.04 12.16
CA LYS A 463 37.17 37.86 13.11
C LYS A 463 37.26 39.31 12.66
N ASP A 464 37.83 39.55 11.49
CA ASP A 464 38.04 40.93 10.96
C ASP A 464 36.68 41.64 10.77
N PHE A 465 35.66 40.89 10.36
CA PHE A 465 34.31 41.42 10.19
C PHE A 465 33.66 41.77 11.53
N MET A 466 33.77 40.91 12.55
CA MET A 466 33.23 41.15 13.88
C MET A 466 33.94 42.34 14.56
N GLU A 467 35.25 42.43 14.43
CA GLU A 467 36.05 43.54 14.98
C GLU A 467 35.70 44.89 14.31
N SER A 468 35.59 44.91 12.97
CA SER A 468 35.24 46.14 12.21
C SER A 468 33.85 46.68 12.53
N LYS A 469 32.92 45.82 12.99
CA LYS A 469 31.53 46.20 13.32
C LYS A 469 31.26 46.23 14.82
N ASP A 470 32.25 45.98 15.69
CA ASP A 470 32.12 45.86 17.14
C ASP A 470 31.03 44.85 17.55
N LYS A 471 31.05 43.65 16.93
CA LYS A 471 30.05 42.57 17.11
C LYS A 471 30.69 41.31 17.71
N LYS A 472 29.90 40.59 18.52
CA LYS A 472 30.32 39.33 19.16
C LYS A 472 29.28 38.24 19.00
N VAL A 473 29.73 37.05 18.66
CA VAL A 473 28.87 35.85 18.54
C VAL A 473 29.30 34.84 19.60
N LYS A 474 28.31 34.32 20.36
CA LYS A 474 28.50 33.20 21.30
C LYS A 474 27.82 31.96 20.74
N VAL A 475 28.60 30.93 20.44
CA VAL A 475 28.11 29.64 20.00
C VAL A 475 27.62 28.84 21.19
N ILE A 476 26.46 28.20 21.08
CA ILE A 476 25.87 27.32 22.12
C ILE A 476 25.35 26.05 21.45
N ALA A 477 25.87 24.91 21.93
CA ALA A 477 25.40 23.61 21.51
C ALA A 477 24.04 23.26 22.18
N VAL A 478 23.06 22.91 21.36
CA VAL A 478 21.67 22.61 21.80
C VAL A 478 21.15 21.37 21.10
N ASN A 479 20.67 20.38 21.87
CA ASN A 479 20.23 19.09 21.33
C ASN A 479 18.86 19.13 20.65
N ASP A 480 18.04 20.17 20.88
CA ASP A 480 16.70 20.30 20.30
C ASP A 480 16.69 20.90 18.89
N ILE A 481 17.86 21.20 18.33
CA ILE A 481 18.03 21.70 16.97
C ILE A 481 18.47 20.55 16.07
N ARG A 482 17.90 20.48 14.86
CA ARG A 482 18.32 19.49 13.85
C ARG A 482 19.80 19.67 13.51
N PRO A 483 20.54 18.60 13.12
CA PRO A 483 21.95 18.71 12.73
C PRO A 483 22.23 19.74 11.62
N THR A 484 21.23 20.03 10.79
CA THR A 484 21.31 21.02 9.69
C THR A 484 20.75 22.38 10.06
N GLY A 485 20.15 22.51 11.25
CA GLY A 485 19.47 23.73 11.69
C GLY A 485 20.34 24.62 12.58
N TYR A 486 19.89 25.85 12.76
CA TYR A 486 20.47 26.80 13.68
C TYR A 486 19.41 27.82 14.13
N ARG A 487 19.70 28.58 15.20
CA ARG A 487 18.91 29.74 15.64
C ARG A 487 19.87 30.88 16.00
N ILE A 488 19.60 32.06 15.47
CA ILE A 488 20.33 33.28 15.85
C ILE A 488 19.38 34.11 16.71
N LYS A 489 19.88 34.59 17.84
CA LYS A 489 19.16 35.50 18.73
C LYS A 489 20.05 36.72 19.03
N ASP A 490 19.47 37.90 18.87
CA ASP A 490 20.05 39.12 19.33
C ASP A 490 20.02 39.15 20.87
N ILE A 491 21.14 39.47 21.50
CA ILE A 491 21.23 39.69 22.95
C ILE A 491 21.21 41.19 23.17
N ASP A 492 20.05 41.73 23.52
CA ASP A 492 19.95 43.09 23.96
C ASP A 492 20.76 43.30 25.26
N MET A 493 21.43 44.46 25.38
CA MET A 493 22.09 44.82 26.65
C MET A 493 20.99 45.22 27.64
N ASP A 494 20.78 44.39 28.68
CA ASP A 494 20.30 44.92 29.93
C ASP A 494 21.42 45.73 30.61
#